data_2fea5e0893a9ff5ca49732a9169ca3ae
#
_entry.id   2fea5e0893a9ff5ca49732a9169ca3ae
#
_cell.length_a   1.000
_cell.length_b   1.000
_cell.length_c   1.000
_cell.angle_alpha   90.00
_cell.angle_beta   90.00
_cell.angle_gamma   90.00
#
_symmetry.space_group_name_H-M   'P 1'
#
loop_
_entity.id
_entity.type
_entity.pdbx_description
1 polymer ?
#
loop_
_entity_poly.entity_id
_entity_poly.type
_entity_poly.pdbx_seq_one_letter_code
_entity_poly.pdbx_strand_id
1 'polypeptide(L)'
;MIERKEYLEKLKKWKDKDLIKVVTGIRRCGKSTLFELYIDYLKEIGIEDNHIISINLENPDNEFENYKELYKYVKDQINDKKQYYIFLDEIQNVAEFQKAVDGLYILKNVDVYITGSNAYLLSGELATLLTGRYIEIKMYPLSFKEYANYYGKEADERVYLNYINRS
;
A
#
# COMPACT_ATOMS: atom_id res chain seq x y z
N MET A 1 -4.62 -8.84 -15.03
CA MET A 1 -4.63 -7.87 -13.93
C MET A 1 -4.92 -6.49 -14.51
N ILE A 2 -5.76 -5.65 -13.89
CA ILE A 2 -6.03 -4.30 -14.39
C ILE A 2 -4.91 -3.38 -13.90
N GLU A 3 -4.11 -2.89 -14.84
CA GLU A 3 -3.07 -1.90 -14.54
C GLU A 3 -3.73 -0.54 -14.26
N ARG A 4 -3.73 -0.13 -13.02
CA ARG A 4 -4.22 1.19 -12.61
C ARG A 4 -3.07 2.20 -12.69
N LYS A 5 -2.62 2.48 -13.92
CA LYS A 5 -1.43 3.27 -14.23
C LYS A 5 -1.34 4.60 -13.47
N GLU A 6 -2.45 5.29 -13.28
CA GLU A 6 -2.48 6.56 -12.56
C GLU A 6 -1.98 6.43 -11.11
N TYR A 7 -2.39 5.38 -10.40
CA TYR A 7 -1.97 5.15 -9.01
C TYR A 7 -0.52 4.66 -8.95
N LEU A 8 -0.12 3.82 -9.90
CA LEU A 8 1.27 3.36 -10.01
C LEU A 8 2.22 4.54 -10.24
N GLU A 9 1.89 5.47 -11.14
CA GLU A 9 2.68 6.67 -11.38
C GLU A 9 2.73 7.60 -10.16
N LYS A 10 1.65 7.67 -9.37
CA LYS A 10 1.68 8.38 -8.09
C LYS A 10 2.70 7.77 -7.12
N LEU A 11 2.74 6.43 -6.97
CA LEU A 11 3.75 5.77 -6.13
C LEU A 11 5.18 6.03 -6.65
N LYS A 12 5.41 5.90 -7.96
CA LYS A 12 6.71 6.18 -8.58
C LYS A 12 7.18 7.62 -8.32
N LYS A 13 6.27 8.59 -8.41
CA LYS A 13 6.56 10.01 -8.15
C LYS A 13 7.08 10.25 -6.73
N TRP A 14 6.57 9.50 -5.76
CA TRP A 14 6.89 9.65 -4.35
C TRP A 14 7.98 8.69 -3.85
N LYS A 15 8.53 7.85 -4.74
CA LYS A 15 9.66 6.96 -4.44
C LYS A 15 10.84 7.77 -3.85
N ASP A 16 11.45 7.22 -2.81
CA ASP A 16 12.62 7.79 -2.12
C ASP A 16 12.41 9.22 -1.57
N LYS A 17 11.16 9.67 -1.46
CA LYS A 17 10.85 10.91 -0.75
C LYS A 17 10.66 10.61 0.74
N ASP A 18 11.13 11.52 1.58
CA ASP A 18 11.05 11.44 3.04
C ASP A 18 9.59 11.68 3.52
N LEU A 19 8.71 10.76 3.13
CA LEU A 19 7.29 10.73 3.44
C LEU A 19 6.80 9.29 3.43
N ILE A 20 5.94 8.95 4.36
CA ILE A 20 5.20 7.67 4.36
C ILE A 20 4.15 7.71 3.25
N LYS A 21 4.07 6.67 2.42
CA LYS A 21 3.06 6.54 1.36
C LYS A 21 1.88 5.76 1.89
N VAL A 22 0.76 6.43 2.06
CA VAL A 22 -0.48 5.86 2.60
C VAL A 22 -1.48 5.66 1.46
N VAL A 23 -1.74 4.41 1.10
CA VAL A 23 -2.74 4.05 0.10
C VAL A 23 -4.05 3.71 0.81
N THR A 24 -5.05 4.57 0.66
CA THR A 24 -6.37 4.40 1.25
C THR A 24 -7.40 4.02 0.21
N GLY A 25 -8.47 3.39 0.64
CA GLY A 25 -9.60 3.04 -0.23
C GLY A 25 -10.49 1.98 0.41
N ILE A 26 -11.67 1.80 -0.14
CA ILE A 26 -12.58 0.76 0.34
C ILE A 26 -11.99 -0.64 0.15
N ARG A 27 -12.50 -1.59 0.90
CA ARG A 27 -12.10 -3.01 0.75
C ARG A 27 -12.31 -3.46 -0.69
N ARG A 28 -11.38 -4.26 -1.23
CA ARG A 28 -11.38 -4.81 -2.60
C ARG A 28 -11.22 -3.79 -3.74
N CYS A 29 -10.82 -2.55 -3.47
CA CYS A 29 -10.55 -1.58 -4.56
C CYS A 29 -9.19 -1.78 -5.26
N GLY A 30 -8.39 -2.79 -4.87
CA GLY A 30 -7.13 -3.15 -5.53
C GLY A 30 -5.87 -2.57 -4.89
N LYS A 31 -5.89 -2.21 -3.58
CA LYS A 31 -4.71 -1.68 -2.87
C LYS A 31 -3.54 -2.67 -2.86
N SER A 32 -3.80 -3.93 -2.49
CA SER A 32 -2.78 -5.00 -2.47
C SER A 32 -2.20 -5.24 -3.87
N THR A 33 -3.05 -5.28 -4.88
CA THR A 33 -2.61 -5.40 -6.29
C THR A 33 -1.73 -4.23 -6.74
N LEU A 34 -2.02 -3.01 -6.26
CA LEU A 34 -1.18 -1.85 -6.55
C LEU A 34 0.22 -2.02 -5.92
N PHE A 35 0.32 -2.59 -4.72
CA PHE A 35 1.60 -2.89 -4.11
C PHE A 35 2.37 -3.95 -4.89
N GLU A 36 1.71 -5.03 -5.32
CA GLU A 36 2.33 -6.05 -6.18
C GLU A 36 2.92 -5.45 -7.45
N LEU A 37 2.14 -4.65 -8.18
CA LEU A 37 2.61 -3.96 -9.39
C LEU A 37 3.79 -3.02 -9.12
N TYR A 38 3.78 -2.35 -7.98
CA TYR A 38 4.87 -1.44 -7.63
C TYR A 38 6.13 -2.20 -7.19
N ILE A 39 5.99 -3.32 -6.50
CA ILE A 39 7.08 -4.23 -6.16
C ILE A 39 7.73 -4.79 -7.44
N ASP A 40 6.93 -5.22 -8.41
CA ASP A 40 7.43 -5.68 -9.70
C ASP A 40 8.24 -4.57 -10.41
N TYR A 41 7.71 -3.35 -10.42
CA TYR A 41 8.46 -2.20 -10.95
C TYR A 41 9.78 -1.96 -10.20
N LEU A 42 9.83 -2.06 -8.87
CA LEU A 42 11.08 -1.91 -8.11
C LEU A 42 12.12 -2.96 -8.52
N LYS A 43 11.70 -4.21 -8.71
CA LYS A 43 12.56 -5.29 -9.21
C LYS A 43 13.05 -5.02 -10.64
N GLU A 44 12.18 -4.53 -11.51
CA GLU A 44 12.54 -4.14 -12.89
C GLU A 44 13.64 -3.07 -12.94
N ILE A 45 13.62 -2.11 -12.01
CA ILE A 45 14.65 -1.07 -11.91
C ILE A 45 15.89 -1.50 -11.11
N GLY A 46 15.99 -2.79 -10.73
CA GLY A 46 17.18 -3.38 -10.14
C GLY A 46 17.24 -3.37 -8.61
N ILE A 47 16.12 -3.16 -7.92
CA ILE A 47 16.07 -3.34 -6.46
C ILE A 47 16.06 -4.85 -6.17
N GLU A 48 17.01 -5.29 -5.35
CA GLU A 48 17.17 -6.70 -4.96
C GLU A 48 16.01 -7.14 -4.02
N ASP A 49 15.57 -8.39 -4.12
CA ASP A 49 14.44 -8.93 -3.35
C ASP A 49 14.62 -8.79 -1.82
N ASN A 50 15.85 -8.93 -1.33
CA ASN A 50 16.18 -8.79 0.09
C ASN A 50 16.08 -7.34 0.62
N HIS A 51 15.91 -6.36 -0.25
CA HIS A 51 15.67 -4.96 0.10
C HIS A 51 14.17 -4.56 -0.04
N ILE A 52 13.30 -5.52 -0.33
CA ILE A 52 11.86 -5.35 -0.40
C ILE A 52 11.22 -6.24 0.66
N ILE A 53 10.59 -5.63 1.67
CA ILE A 53 9.87 -6.32 2.73
C ILE A 53 8.39 -6.05 2.53
N SER A 54 7.62 -7.09 2.23
CA SER A 54 6.18 -6.99 2.00
C SER A 54 5.42 -7.93 2.92
N ILE A 55 4.51 -7.38 3.71
CA ILE A 55 3.73 -8.11 4.70
C ILE A 55 2.25 -7.80 4.49
N ASN A 56 1.46 -8.83 4.19
CA ASN A 56 0.01 -8.75 4.21
C ASN A 56 -0.49 -9.10 5.62
N LEU A 57 -0.98 -8.11 6.34
CA LEU A 57 -1.43 -8.23 7.72
C LEU A 57 -2.90 -8.70 7.84
N GLU A 58 -3.58 -8.98 6.72
CA GLU A 58 -4.84 -9.71 6.69
C GLU A 58 -4.60 -11.23 6.70
N ASN A 59 -3.39 -11.69 6.36
CA ASN A 59 -3.04 -13.10 6.37
C ASN A 59 -2.77 -13.57 7.81
N PRO A 60 -3.49 -14.61 8.32
CA PRO A 60 -3.28 -15.17 9.66
C PRO A 60 -1.85 -15.64 9.95
N ASP A 61 -1.10 -16.02 8.91
CA ASP A 61 0.31 -16.39 9.06
C ASP A 61 1.23 -15.22 9.44
N ASN A 62 0.74 -13.99 9.28
CA ASN A 62 1.43 -12.74 9.60
C ASN A 62 0.77 -12.02 10.78
N GLU A 63 0.31 -12.75 11.78
CA GLU A 63 -0.30 -12.18 12.98
C GLU A 63 0.77 -11.62 13.91
N PHE A 64 0.59 -10.35 14.31
CA PHE A 64 1.43 -9.67 15.29
C PHE A 64 0.55 -9.19 16.45
N GLU A 65 0.88 -9.57 17.66
CA GLU A 65 0.10 -9.18 18.86
C GLU A 65 0.08 -7.65 19.05
N ASN A 66 1.17 -6.98 18.69
CA ASN A 66 1.31 -5.54 18.89
C ASN A 66 2.35 -4.92 17.93
N TYR A 67 2.40 -3.58 17.92
CA TYR A 67 3.31 -2.82 17.08
C TYR A 67 4.80 -3.13 17.30
N LYS A 68 5.22 -3.54 18.51
CA LYS A 68 6.63 -3.81 18.82
C LYS A 68 7.13 -5.05 18.11
N GLU A 69 6.29 -6.08 18.01
CA GLU A 69 6.61 -7.30 17.28
C GLU A 69 6.74 -7.03 15.78
N LEU A 70 5.78 -6.30 15.21
CA LEU A 70 5.85 -5.89 13.80
C LEU A 70 7.11 -5.07 13.53
N TYR A 71 7.39 -4.06 14.35
CA TYR A 71 8.57 -3.23 14.20
C TYR A 71 9.87 -4.05 14.28
N LYS A 72 9.97 -4.93 15.28
CA LYS A 72 11.14 -5.81 15.45
C LYS A 72 11.31 -6.73 14.25
N TYR A 73 10.25 -7.38 13.82
CA TYR A 73 10.26 -8.30 12.69
C TYR A 73 10.78 -7.63 11.40
N VAL A 74 10.31 -6.42 11.10
CA VAL A 74 10.79 -5.66 9.94
C VAL A 74 12.24 -5.23 10.14
N LYS A 75 12.58 -4.70 11.31
CA LYS A 75 13.93 -4.20 11.61
C LYS A 75 15.00 -5.29 11.55
N ASP A 76 14.69 -6.50 11.99
CA ASP A 76 15.63 -7.64 11.98
C ASP A 76 15.97 -8.08 10.54
N GLN A 77 15.19 -7.69 9.53
CA GLN A 77 15.47 -7.95 8.12
C GLN A 77 16.33 -6.86 7.46
N ILE A 78 16.54 -5.72 8.11
CA ILE A 78 17.37 -4.61 7.60
C ILE A 78 18.82 -4.87 8.02
N ASN A 79 19.61 -5.45 7.11
CA ASN A 79 20.94 -5.98 7.42
C ASN A 79 22.10 -5.11 6.93
N ASP A 80 21.81 -4.10 6.08
CA ASP A 80 22.83 -3.21 5.51
C ASP A 80 22.34 -1.74 5.46
N LYS A 81 23.13 -0.88 4.83
CA LYS A 81 22.83 0.56 4.70
C LYS A 81 22.17 0.93 3.37
N LYS A 82 21.88 -0.05 2.50
CA LYS A 82 21.16 0.20 1.25
C LYS A 82 19.72 0.59 1.54
N GLN A 83 19.04 1.11 0.52
CA GLN A 83 17.65 1.51 0.62
C GLN A 83 16.73 0.28 0.70
N TYR A 84 15.87 0.24 1.71
CA TYR A 84 14.80 -0.75 1.87
C TYR A 84 13.44 -0.16 1.56
N TYR A 85 12.58 -0.97 0.97
CA TYR A 85 11.19 -0.64 0.64
C TYR A 85 10.26 -1.54 1.44
N ILE A 86 9.48 -0.94 2.35
CA ILE A 86 8.64 -1.66 3.30
C ILE A 86 7.18 -1.48 2.92
N PHE A 87 6.50 -2.58 2.65
CA PHE A 87 5.08 -2.63 2.29
C PHE A 87 4.29 -3.33 3.40
N LEU A 88 3.41 -2.59 4.07
CA LEU A 88 2.54 -3.12 5.12
C LEU A 88 1.08 -2.99 4.64
N ASP A 89 0.53 -4.10 4.18
CA ASP A 89 -0.82 -4.15 3.63
C ASP A 89 -1.84 -4.43 4.73
N GLU A 90 -2.96 -3.68 4.74
CA GLU A 90 -4.04 -3.72 5.75
C GLU A 90 -3.51 -3.51 7.19
N ILE A 91 -2.70 -2.44 7.37
CA ILE A 91 -1.95 -2.14 8.60
C ILE A 91 -2.82 -2.00 9.84
N GLN A 92 -4.10 -1.65 9.71
CA GLN A 92 -5.03 -1.51 10.84
C GLN A 92 -5.28 -2.82 11.62
N ASN A 93 -4.85 -3.96 11.09
CA ASN A 93 -4.93 -5.24 11.79
C ASN A 93 -3.91 -5.38 12.93
N VAL A 94 -2.96 -4.46 13.04
CA VAL A 94 -1.99 -4.42 14.15
C VAL A 94 -2.34 -3.31 15.13
N ALA A 95 -2.48 -3.66 16.40
CA ALA A 95 -2.75 -2.69 17.45
C ALA A 95 -1.62 -1.65 17.56
N GLU A 96 -1.98 -0.36 17.68
CA GLU A 96 -1.05 0.77 17.78
C GLU A 96 -0.03 0.85 16.62
N PHE A 97 -0.40 0.36 15.42
CA PHE A 97 0.46 0.29 14.24
C PHE A 97 1.18 1.60 13.91
N GLN A 98 0.58 2.74 14.21
CA GLN A 98 1.15 4.06 13.98
C GLN A 98 2.52 4.24 14.68
N LYS A 99 2.74 3.58 15.81
CA LYS A 99 4.04 3.59 16.51
C LYS A 99 5.10 2.76 15.76
N ALA A 100 4.70 1.64 15.16
CA ALA A 100 5.60 0.86 14.31
C ALA A 100 5.98 1.64 13.05
N VAL A 101 5.00 2.25 12.39
CA VAL A 101 5.19 3.03 11.16
C VAL A 101 6.09 4.25 11.41
N ASP A 102 5.88 4.99 12.52
CA ASP A 102 6.73 6.11 12.90
C ASP A 102 8.17 5.64 13.22
N GLY A 103 8.30 4.52 13.93
CA GLY A 103 9.61 3.91 14.21
C GLY A 103 10.38 3.50 12.95
N LEU A 104 9.70 2.95 11.94
CA LEU A 104 10.30 2.60 10.65
C LEU A 104 10.66 3.85 9.85
N TYR A 105 9.79 4.86 9.84
CA TYR A 105 10.01 6.12 9.14
C TYR A 105 11.28 6.86 9.61
N ILE A 106 11.62 6.76 10.90
CA ILE A 106 12.84 7.39 11.45
C ILE A 106 14.12 6.76 10.91
N LEU A 107 14.07 5.54 10.38
CA LEU A 107 15.22 4.88 9.79
C LEU A 107 15.56 5.53 8.45
N LYS A 108 16.81 6.01 8.30
CA LYS A 108 17.23 6.83 7.15
C LYS A 108 17.27 6.11 5.81
N ASN A 109 17.33 4.79 5.83
CA ASN A 109 17.43 3.93 4.66
C ASN A 109 16.16 3.10 4.42
N VAL A 110 15.01 3.63 4.83
CA VAL A 110 13.73 2.93 4.71
C VAL A 110 12.71 3.84 4.03
N ASP A 111 12.04 3.30 3.03
CA ASP A 111 10.89 3.92 2.36
C ASP A 111 9.63 3.14 2.70
N VAL A 112 8.66 3.77 3.38
CA VAL A 112 7.51 3.08 3.99
C VAL A 112 6.24 3.32 3.17
N TYR A 113 5.57 2.22 2.84
CA TYR A 113 4.30 2.15 2.13
C TYR A 113 3.30 1.36 2.98
N ILE A 114 2.15 1.95 3.25
CA ILE A 114 1.09 1.29 4.01
C ILE A 114 -0.25 1.34 3.28
N THR A 115 -1.08 0.32 3.47
CA THR A 115 -2.47 0.37 3.03
C THR A 115 -3.43 0.16 4.19
N GLY A 116 -4.66 0.60 3.98
CA GLY A 116 -5.77 0.29 4.86
C GLY A 116 -7.07 0.96 4.41
N SER A 117 -8.16 0.71 5.13
CA SER A 117 -9.42 1.37 4.86
C SER A 117 -9.43 2.80 5.38
N ASN A 118 -10.13 3.72 4.67
CA ASN A 118 -10.22 5.13 5.04
C ASN A 118 -10.71 5.35 6.48
N ALA A 119 -11.63 4.49 6.95
CA ALA A 119 -12.22 4.64 8.27
C ALA A 119 -11.22 4.48 9.42
N TYR A 120 -10.19 3.66 9.21
CA TYR A 120 -9.17 3.36 10.23
C TYR A 120 -7.91 4.21 10.08
N LEU A 121 -7.45 4.43 8.85
CA LEU A 121 -6.17 5.13 8.61
C LEU A 121 -6.28 6.65 8.79
N LEU A 122 -7.46 7.23 8.58
CA LEU A 122 -7.67 8.68 8.70
C LEU A 122 -8.38 9.09 10.00
N SER A 123 -8.74 8.15 10.88
CA SER A 123 -9.28 8.46 12.20
C SER A 123 -8.17 8.96 13.13
N GLY A 124 -8.28 10.21 13.52
CA GLY A 124 -7.61 10.93 14.61
C GLY A 124 -6.15 10.61 14.96
N GLU A 125 -5.80 9.38 15.27
CA GLU A 125 -4.47 9.02 15.78
C GLU A 125 -3.40 9.00 14.68
N LEU A 126 -3.69 8.47 13.49
CA LEU A 126 -2.74 8.50 12.38
C LEU A 126 -2.50 9.94 11.91
N ALA A 127 -3.59 10.71 11.78
CA ALA A 127 -3.50 12.10 11.40
C ALA A 127 -2.67 12.91 12.40
N THR A 128 -2.76 12.60 13.70
CA THR A 128 -2.04 13.33 14.76
C THR A 128 -0.57 12.93 14.85
N LEU A 129 -0.26 11.64 14.86
CA LEU A 129 1.12 11.15 15.02
C LEU A 129 1.98 11.32 13.76
N LEU A 130 1.38 11.19 12.60
CA LEU A 130 2.10 11.27 11.31
C LEU A 130 1.87 12.59 10.57
N THR A 131 1.29 13.62 11.25
CA THR A 131 1.03 14.93 10.63
C THR A 131 2.28 15.49 9.97
N GLY A 132 2.17 15.81 8.68
CA GLY A 132 3.27 16.35 7.88
C GLY A 132 4.32 15.33 7.42
N ARG A 133 4.16 14.03 7.77
CA ARG A 133 5.12 12.96 7.45
C ARG A 133 4.58 11.95 6.44
N TYR A 134 3.38 12.12 5.92
CA TYR A 134 2.80 11.20 4.95
C TYR A 134 2.13 11.91 3.79
N ILE A 135 1.98 11.18 2.70
CA ILE A 135 1.08 11.53 1.60
C ILE A 135 0.00 10.46 1.46
N GLU A 136 -1.20 10.89 1.14
CA GLU A 136 -2.30 9.98 0.87
C GLU A 136 -2.49 9.78 -0.63
N ILE A 137 -2.59 8.50 -1.04
CA ILE A 137 -3.03 8.07 -2.37
C ILE A 137 -4.37 7.39 -2.20
N LYS A 138 -5.45 8.13 -2.41
CA LYS A 138 -6.80 7.63 -2.28
C LYS A 138 -7.19 6.84 -3.52
N MET A 139 -7.43 5.53 -3.34
CA MET A 139 -7.92 4.65 -4.39
C MET A 139 -9.45 4.54 -4.35
N TYR A 140 -10.03 4.63 -5.54
CA TYR A 140 -11.46 4.39 -5.74
C TYR A 140 -11.68 3.01 -6.36
N PRO A 141 -12.88 2.42 -6.24
CA PRO A 141 -13.27 1.25 -7.03
C PRO A 141 -12.99 1.46 -8.51
N LEU A 142 -12.94 0.38 -9.27
CA LEU A 142 -12.82 0.47 -10.73
C LEU A 142 -13.93 1.36 -11.28
N SER A 143 -13.57 2.32 -12.10
CA SER A 143 -14.56 3.07 -12.87
C SER A 143 -15.13 2.19 -13.98
N PHE A 144 -16.33 2.49 -14.43
CA PHE A 144 -16.93 1.80 -15.57
C PHE A 144 -16.02 1.80 -16.82
N LYS A 145 -15.32 2.90 -17.06
CA LYS A 145 -14.35 3.01 -18.16
C LYS A 145 -13.19 2.04 -18.02
N GLU A 146 -12.60 1.92 -16.83
CA GLU A 146 -11.52 0.95 -16.55
C GLU A 146 -12.03 -0.48 -16.72
N TYR A 147 -13.23 -0.77 -16.23
CA TYR A 147 -13.89 -2.07 -16.39
C TYR A 147 -14.11 -2.42 -17.85
N ALA A 148 -14.72 -1.53 -18.63
CA ALA A 148 -14.99 -1.76 -20.05
C ALA A 148 -13.70 -1.97 -20.86
N ASN A 149 -12.70 -1.13 -20.64
CA ASN A 149 -11.39 -1.26 -21.28
C ASN A 149 -10.70 -2.61 -20.98
N TYR A 150 -10.78 -3.05 -19.74
CA TYR A 150 -10.16 -4.34 -19.35
C TYR A 150 -10.78 -5.53 -20.08
N TYR A 151 -12.08 -5.53 -20.26
CA TYR A 151 -12.79 -6.60 -20.99
C TYR A 151 -12.77 -6.43 -22.50
N GLY A 152 -12.10 -5.38 -23.05
CA GLY A 152 -12.05 -5.10 -24.48
C GLY A 152 -13.42 -4.86 -25.10
N LYS A 153 -14.36 -4.31 -24.32
CA LYS A 153 -15.74 -4.08 -24.73
C LYS A 153 -16.02 -2.60 -24.90
N GLU A 154 -16.83 -2.28 -25.89
CA GLU A 154 -17.43 -0.95 -25.96
C GLU A 154 -18.33 -0.73 -24.74
N ALA A 155 -18.34 0.50 -24.23
CA ALA A 155 -19.13 0.89 -23.08
C ALA A 155 -20.61 0.99 -23.45
N ASP A 156 -21.30 -0.15 -23.52
CA ASP A 156 -22.74 -0.26 -23.77
C ASP A 156 -23.53 -0.55 -22.48
N GLU A 157 -24.84 -0.51 -22.57
CA GLU A 157 -25.76 -0.75 -21.46
C GLU A 157 -25.59 -2.15 -20.85
N ARG A 158 -25.32 -3.17 -21.65
CA ARG A 158 -25.11 -4.54 -21.19
C ARG A 158 -23.83 -4.69 -20.38
N VAL A 159 -22.77 -4.04 -20.80
CA VAL A 159 -21.49 -3.97 -20.08
C VAL A 159 -21.65 -3.21 -18.78
N TYR A 160 -22.45 -2.12 -18.79
CA TYR A 160 -22.77 -1.36 -17.58
C TYR A 160 -23.54 -2.18 -16.54
N LEU A 161 -24.57 -2.93 -16.95
CA LEU A 161 -25.31 -3.83 -16.06
C LEU A 161 -24.41 -4.91 -15.43
N ASN A 162 -23.48 -5.45 -16.19
CA ASN A 162 -22.49 -6.40 -15.66
C ASN A 162 -21.52 -5.75 -14.65
N TYR A 163 -21.17 -4.49 -14.87
CA TYR A 163 -20.33 -3.72 -13.96
C TYR A 163 -21.01 -3.50 -12.62
N ILE A 164 -22.24 -2.99 -12.60
CA ILE A 164 -22.97 -2.70 -11.35
C ILE A 164 -23.32 -3.96 -10.54
N ASN A 165 -23.48 -5.12 -11.20
CA ASN A 165 -23.76 -6.40 -10.53
C ASN A 165 -22.50 -7.08 -9.95
N ARG A 166 -21.28 -6.60 -10.26
CA ARG A 166 -20.00 -7.16 -9.81
C ARG A 166 -19.19 -6.20 -8.96
N SER A 167 -19.70 -4.99 -8.70
CA SER A 167 -19.01 -3.93 -7.94
C SER A 167 -19.17 -4.07 -6.43
#